data_12a3aaf15c58fdc838df5e9f4ff17f37
#
_entry.id   12a3aaf15c58fdc838df5e9f4ff17f37
#
_cell.length_a   1.000
_cell.length_b   1.000
_cell.length_c   1.000
_cell.angle_alpha   90.00
_cell.angle_beta   90.00
_cell.angle_gamma   90.00
#
_symmetry.space_group_name_H-M   'P 1'
#
loop_
_entity.id
_entity.type
_entity.pdbx_description
1 polymer ?
#
loop_
_entity_poly.entity_id
_entity_poly.type
_entity_poly.pdbx_seq_one_letter_code
_entity_poly.pdbx_strand_id
1 'polypeptide(L)'
;MKTISILIPETAIPAAIVDPSYMFNAVNEFHRGAGLPVPFKVQLVAAKREIFLNQGTISVRPDLLLADVSETDLIIIPALSGDMEAAIALNSDLIPWVVNRYKSGSEVASLCVGAFLLASTGLLNGKSCSTHWMFANQFRQLFPEVTLADDRVIVDQNGIYSSGGAMAYWNLLLYLVEKYTNKEMAIMASKFFLLNVNLNSQSPFSIFKGQKDHGDCVILEAQVYIETHYKNKITVDELAALSNLSRRTFERRFKKATSNSPAEYLQRVKIEAAKSLLESGRKTVNEVMFEVGYA
;
A
#
# COMPACT_ATOMS: atom_id res chain seq x y z
N MET A 1 -3.19 28.39 7.04
CA MET A 1 -3.81 27.19 7.66
C MET A 1 -4.26 26.28 6.53
N LYS A 2 -3.85 25.00 6.53
CA LYS A 2 -4.24 24.03 5.51
C LYS A 2 -5.50 23.27 5.93
N THR A 3 -6.47 23.16 5.03
CA THR A 3 -7.69 22.37 5.26
C THR A 3 -7.48 20.95 4.76
N ILE A 4 -7.64 19.97 5.66
CA ILE A 4 -7.44 18.54 5.40
C ILE A 4 -8.79 17.85 5.50
N SER A 5 -9.27 17.29 4.39
CA SER A 5 -10.49 16.50 4.33
C SER A 5 -10.15 15.01 4.37
N ILE A 6 -10.51 14.34 5.45
CA ILE A 6 -10.38 12.88 5.60
C ILE A 6 -11.69 12.26 5.14
N LEU A 7 -11.66 11.48 4.07
CA LEU A 7 -12.84 10.79 3.57
C LEU A 7 -13.25 9.63 4.48
N ILE A 8 -14.54 9.36 4.53
CA ILE A 8 -15.11 8.20 5.24
C ILE A 8 -15.84 7.30 4.23
N PRO A 9 -15.10 6.44 3.49
CA PRO A 9 -15.71 5.39 2.67
C PRO A 9 -16.48 4.38 3.52
N GLU A 10 -17.51 3.76 2.96
CA GLU A 10 -18.34 2.77 3.68
C GLU A 10 -17.57 1.50 4.09
N THR A 11 -16.44 1.24 3.45
CA THR A 11 -15.56 0.10 3.75
C THR A 11 -14.25 0.51 4.42
N ALA A 12 -14.17 1.74 4.92
CA ALA A 12 -12.94 2.25 5.53
C ALA A 12 -12.53 1.44 6.77
N ILE A 13 -11.22 1.26 6.94
CA ILE A 13 -10.65 0.80 8.20
C ILE A 13 -10.71 1.96 9.19
N PRO A 14 -11.39 1.83 10.36
CA PRO A 14 -11.60 2.93 11.29
C PRO A 14 -10.31 3.63 11.74
N ALA A 15 -9.25 2.89 12.02
CA ALA A 15 -7.95 3.45 12.38
C ALA A 15 -7.41 4.41 11.29
N ALA A 16 -7.57 4.07 10.00
CA ALA A 16 -7.10 4.90 8.90
C ALA A 16 -7.88 6.22 8.73
N ILE A 17 -9.01 6.40 9.41
CA ILE A 17 -9.74 7.66 9.53
C ILE A 17 -9.26 8.44 10.77
N VAL A 18 -9.16 7.74 11.92
CA VAL A 18 -8.87 8.37 13.21
C VAL A 18 -7.40 8.78 13.32
N ASP A 19 -6.48 7.96 12.86
CA ASP A 19 -5.04 8.21 12.98
C ASP A 19 -4.57 9.49 12.27
N PRO A 20 -4.98 9.79 11.01
CA PRO A 20 -4.64 11.07 10.38
C PRO A 20 -5.22 12.27 11.18
N SER A 21 -6.48 12.15 11.63
CA SER A 21 -7.10 13.19 12.45
C SER A 21 -6.31 13.42 13.73
N TYR A 22 -5.89 12.34 14.41
CA TYR A 22 -5.11 12.42 15.63
C TYR A 22 -3.72 13.04 15.38
N MET A 23 -3.02 12.63 14.32
CA MET A 23 -1.71 13.18 13.94
C MET A 23 -1.79 14.69 13.73
N PHE A 24 -2.67 15.19 12.87
CA PHE A 24 -2.74 16.61 12.53
C PHE A 24 -3.25 17.46 13.71
N ASN A 25 -4.18 16.93 14.51
CA ASN A 25 -4.62 17.62 15.72
C ASN A 25 -3.53 17.68 16.80
N ALA A 26 -2.72 16.63 16.98
CA ALA A 26 -1.55 16.67 17.88
C ALA A 26 -0.55 17.74 17.43
N VAL A 27 -0.28 17.86 16.13
CA VAL A 27 0.57 18.94 15.60
C VAL A 27 -0.04 20.32 15.86
N ASN A 28 -1.35 20.46 15.77
CA ASN A 28 -2.05 21.70 16.14
C ASN A 28 -1.83 22.05 17.62
N GLU A 29 -1.87 21.05 18.52
CA GLU A 29 -1.60 21.26 19.96
C GLU A 29 -0.14 21.66 20.20
N PHE A 30 0.82 21.07 19.48
CA PHE A 30 2.23 21.48 19.59
C PHE A 30 2.42 22.95 19.18
N HIS A 31 1.75 23.37 18.11
CA HIS A 31 1.78 24.78 17.70
C HIS A 31 1.16 25.69 18.74
N ARG A 32 -0.01 25.35 19.31
CA ARG A 32 -0.65 26.13 20.38
C ARG A 32 0.25 26.25 21.60
N GLY A 33 0.87 25.14 22.03
CA GLY A 33 1.80 25.12 23.15
C GLY A 33 3.03 25.98 22.93
N ALA A 34 3.47 26.18 21.70
CA ALA A 34 4.58 27.05 21.30
C ALA A 34 4.14 28.50 21.02
N GLY A 35 2.86 28.86 21.17
CA GLY A 35 2.33 30.18 20.82
C GLY A 35 2.32 30.49 19.34
N LEU A 36 2.35 29.45 18.49
CA LEU A 36 2.36 29.56 17.03
C LEU A 36 0.94 29.41 16.43
N PRO A 37 0.70 29.98 15.24
CA PRO A 37 -0.56 29.77 14.51
C PRO A 37 -0.81 28.29 14.23
N VAL A 38 -2.06 27.85 14.38
CA VAL A 38 -2.50 26.49 14.09
C VAL A 38 -2.36 26.20 12.58
N PRO A 39 -1.60 25.16 12.18
CA PRO A 39 -1.34 24.90 10.77
C PRO A 39 -2.49 24.20 10.05
N PHE A 40 -3.32 23.38 10.74
CA PHE A 40 -4.30 22.51 10.11
C PHE A 40 -5.72 22.75 10.60
N LYS A 41 -6.67 22.75 9.65
CA LYS A 41 -8.10 22.52 9.89
C LYS A 41 -8.40 21.10 9.39
N VAL A 42 -8.72 20.19 10.30
CA VAL A 42 -9.06 18.80 9.98
C VAL A 42 -10.58 18.66 9.98
N GLN A 43 -11.12 18.00 8.95
CA GLN A 43 -12.55 17.73 8.83
C GLN A 43 -12.79 16.33 8.26
N LEU A 44 -13.76 15.62 8.80
CA LEU A 44 -14.24 14.34 8.32
C LEU A 44 -15.33 14.57 7.26
N VAL A 45 -15.19 13.92 6.10
CA VAL A 45 -16.08 14.16 4.96
C VAL A 45 -16.62 12.83 4.42
N ALA A 46 -17.93 12.77 4.17
CA ALA A 46 -18.58 11.57 3.64
C ALA A 46 -19.69 11.90 2.63
N ALA A 47 -20.14 10.88 1.89
CA ALA A 47 -21.31 10.98 1.02
C ALA A 47 -22.65 10.92 1.82
N LYS A 48 -22.63 10.30 3.01
CA LYS A 48 -23.81 10.08 3.86
C LYS A 48 -23.61 10.67 5.25
N ARG A 49 -24.71 10.97 5.94
CA ARG A 49 -24.71 11.60 7.28
C ARG A 49 -24.17 10.70 8.39
N GLU A 50 -24.16 9.41 8.18
CA GLU A 50 -23.65 8.41 9.11
C GLU A 50 -23.12 7.22 8.30
N ILE A 51 -21.94 6.77 8.64
CA ILE A 51 -21.27 5.62 8.01
C ILE A 51 -21.05 4.54 9.06
N PHE A 52 -21.52 3.34 8.77
CA PHE A 52 -21.32 2.17 9.62
C PHE A 52 -20.09 1.39 9.13
N LEU A 53 -19.13 1.20 10.00
CA LEU A 53 -17.87 0.52 9.74
C LEU A 53 -17.75 -0.75 10.57
N ASN A 54 -16.79 -1.62 10.21
CA ASN A 54 -16.51 -2.85 10.93
C ASN A 54 -17.78 -3.66 11.23
N GLN A 55 -18.53 -4.00 10.17
CA GLN A 55 -19.81 -4.74 10.26
C GLN A 55 -20.86 -4.09 11.18
N GLY A 56 -20.86 -2.75 11.23
CA GLY A 56 -21.84 -1.99 12.01
C GLY A 56 -21.48 -1.77 13.48
N THR A 57 -20.33 -2.29 13.93
CA THR A 57 -19.90 -2.10 15.34
C THR A 57 -19.40 -0.69 15.64
N ILE A 58 -19.05 0.08 14.61
CA ILE A 58 -18.59 1.47 14.72
C ILE A 58 -19.43 2.32 13.78
N SER A 59 -20.02 3.40 14.29
CA SER A 59 -20.60 4.43 13.44
C SER A 59 -19.77 5.71 13.50
N VAL A 60 -19.60 6.36 12.34
CA VAL A 60 -18.89 7.62 12.22
C VAL A 60 -19.81 8.64 11.57
N ARG A 61 -19.94 9.81 12.22
CA ARG A 61 -20.62 10.97 11.66
C ARG A 61 -19.60 11.92 11.08
N PRO A 62 -19.71 12.29 9.79
CA PRO A 62 -18.83 13.27 9.19
C PRO A 62 -19.13 14.68 9.74
N ASP A 63 -18.13 15.55 9.70
CA ASP A 63 -18.31 16.97 9.96
C ASP A 63 -19.08 17.64 8.81
N LEU A 64 -18.83 17.19 7.56
CA LEU A 64 -19.42 17.73 6.33
C LEU A 64 -19.81 16.60 5.37
N LEU A 65 -20.87 16.83 4.61
CA LEU A 65 -21.12 16.04 3.40
C LEU A 65 -20.28 16.55 2.24
N LEU A 66 -20.05 15.70 1.23
CA LEU A 66 -19.28 16.04 0.02
C LEU A 66 -19.74 17.37 -0.61
N ALA A 67 -21.06 17.60 -0.64
CA ALA A 67 -21.65 18.80 -1.23
C ALA A 67 -21.38 20.07 -0.42
N ASP A 68 -21.16 19.94 0.89
CA ASP A 68 -21.00 21.06 1.82
C ASP A 68 -19.54 21.53 1.94
N VAL A 69 -18.58 20.76 1.38
CA VAL A 69 -17.16 21.14 1.40
C VAL A 69 -16.94 22.29 0.42
N SER A 70 -16.60 23.46 0.90
CA SER A 70 -16.24 24.61 0.06
C SER A 70 -14.83 24.48 -0.50
N GLU A 71 -13.85 24.24 0.37
CA GLU A 71 -12.42 24.21 0.04
C GLU A 71 -11.72 23.06 0.80
N THR A 72 -10.69 22.49 0.19
CA THR A 72 -9.77 21.55 0.82
C THR A 72 -8.41 21.63 0.13
N ASP A 73 -7.34 21.64 0.92
CA ASP A 73 -5.98 21.64 0.40
C ASP A 73 -5.46 20.21 0.21
N LEU A 74 -5.86 19.29 1.08
CA LEU A 74 -5.46 17.89 1.06
C LEU A 74 -6.67 17.00 1.30
N ILE A 75 -6.81 15.98 0.45
CA ILE A 75 -7.77 14.90 0.62
C ILE A 75 -7.03 13.66 1.08
N ILE A 76 -7.48 13.03 2.18
CA ILE A 76 -6.97 11.75 2.64
C ILE A 76 -7.99 10.66 2.33
N ILE A 77 -7.57 9.68 1.54
CA ILE A 77 -8.33 8.47 1.25
C ILE A 77 -7.83 7.37 2.19
N PRO A 78 -8.60 6.94 3.19
CA PRO A 78 -8.19 5.94 4.16
C PRO A 78 -8.09 4.55 3.52
N ALA A 79 -7.45 3.62 4.24
CA ALA A 79 -7.44 2.21 3.87
C ALA A 79 -8.85 1.63 3.87
N LEU A 80 -9.12 0.76 2.91
CA LEU A 80 -10.38 0.05 2.73
C LEU A 80 -10.30 -1.37 3.32
N SER A 81 -11.42 -2.03 3.46
CA SER A 81 -11.52 -3.43 3.90
C SER A 81 -12.43 -4.23 2.96
N GLY A 82 -12.29 -5.57 2.99
CA GLY A 82 -13.09 -6.48 2.19
C GLY A 82 -12.56 -6.65 0.76
N ASP A 83 -13.46 -7.02 -0.15
CA ASP A 83 -13.17 -7.13 -1.57
C ASP A 83 -12.98 -5.73 -2.18
N MET A 84 -11.89 -5.51 -2.91
CA MET A 84 -11.52 -4.18 -3.40
C MET A 84 -12.42 -3.68 -4.53
N GLU A 85 -12.89 -4.56 -5.41
CA GLU A 85 -13.80 -4.17 -6.50
C GLU A 85 -15.17 -3.78 -5.94
N ALA A 86 -15.69 -4.57 -5.01
CA ALA A 86 -16.93 -4.24 -4.30
C ALA A 86 -16.79 -2.94 -3.48
N ALA A 87 -15.65 -2.74 -2.81
CA ALA A 87 -15.37 -1.53 -2.05
C ALA A 87 -15.34 -0.28 -2.94
N ILE A 88 -14.72 -0.36 -4.12
CA ILE A 88 -14.70 0.73 -5.10
C ILE A 88 -16.13 1.03 -5.58
N ALA A 89 -16.89 -0.01 -5.96
CA ALA A 89 -18.26 0.15 -6.45
C ALA A 89 -19.17 0.82 -5.41
N LEU A 90 -19.08 0.39 -4.14
CA LEU A 90 -19.86 0.94 -3.04
C LEU A 90 -19.54 2.43 -2.76
N ASN A 91 -18.31 2.84 -3.05
CA ASN A 91 -17.83 4.20 -2.81
C ASN A 91 -17.68 5.04 -4.10
N SER A 92 -18.41 4.65 -5.17
CA SER A 92 -18.32 5.32 -6.49
C SER A 92 -18.64 6.81 -6.45
N ASP A 93 -19.49 7.26 -5.54
CA ASP A 93 -19.85 8.69 -5.35
C ASP A 93 -18.65 9.56 -4.94
N LEU A 94 -17.64 8.98 -4.29
CA LEU A 94 -16.42 9.69 -3.89
C LEU A 94 -15.51 10.02 -5.08
N ILE A 95 -15.54 9.19 -6.13
CA ILE A 95 -14.63 9.27 -7.27
C ILE A 95 -14.71 10.62 -7.99
N PRO A 96 -15.89 11.08 -8.49
CA PRO A 96 -15.99 12.34 -9.18
C PRO A 96 -15.66 13.54 -8.27
N TRP A 97 -15.96 13.43 -6.98
CA TRP A 97 -15.65 14.48 -6.02
C TRP A 97 -14.12 14.64 -5.86
N VAL A 98 -13.39 13.55 -5.67
CA VAL A 98 -11.89 13.56 -5.57
C VAL A 98 -11.28 14.14 -6.84
N VAL A 99 -11.76 13.71 -8.03
CA VAL A 99 -11.26 14.22 -9.32
C VAL A 99 -11.48 15.72 -9.44
N ASN A 100 -12.67 16.20 -9.09
CA ASN A 100 -13.01 17.62 -9.20
C ASN A 100 -12.15 18.47 -8.23
N ARG A 101 -11.98 18.01 -6.99
CA ARG A 101 -11.13 18.72 -6.02
C ARG A 101 -9.66 18.75 -6.42
N TYR A 102 -9.12 17.63 -6.92
CA TYR A 102 -7.76 17.59 -7.44
C TYR A 102 -7.57 18.56 -8.62
N LYS A 103 -8.50 18.59 -9.57
CA LYS A 103 -8.48 19.56 -10.68
C LYS A 103 -8.58 21.02 -10.21
N SER A 104 -9.19 21.26 -9.06
CA SER A 104 -9.27 22.59 -8.43
C SER A 104 -8.05 22.94 -7.58
N GLY A 105 -7.02 22.08 -7.54
CA GLY A 105 -5.74 22.35 -6.87
C GLY A 105 -5.54 21.67 -5.52
N SER A 106 -6.48 20.82 -5.07
CA SER A 106 -6.27 20.00 -3.87
C SER A 106 -5.24 18.90 -4.14
N GLU A 107 -4.41 18.59 -3.16
CA GLU A 107 -3.56 17.41 -3.18
C GLU A 107 -4.35 16.19 -2.67
N VAL A 108 -3.91 14.97 -3.01
CA VAL A 108 -4.59 13.72 -2.62
C VAL A 108 -3.59 12.73 -2.04
N ALA A 109 -3.88 12.18 -0.86
CA ALA A 109 -3.08 11.16 -0.21
C ALA A 109 -3.92 9.89 0.00
N SER A 110 -3.41 8.74 -0.41
CA SER A 110 -4.01 7.44 -0.13
C SER A 110 -3.21 6.65 0.89
N LEU A 111 -3.90 6.08 1.85
CA LEU A 111 -3.31 5.28 2.91
C LEU A 111 -3.48 3.80 2.59
N CYS A 112 -2.36 3.05 2.49
CA CYS A 112 -2.36 1.61 2.32
C CYS A 112 -3.22 1.17 1.11
N VAL A 113 -4.22 0.32 1.29
CA VAL A 113 -5.15 -0.12 0.23
C VAL A 113 -6.16 0.95 -0.22
N GLY A 114 -6.18 2.12 0.39
CA GLY A 114 -6.89 3.30 -0.14
C GLY A 114 -6.42 3.71 -1.54
N ALA A 115 -5.22 3.25 -1.94
CA ALA A 115 -4.69 3.40 -3.29
C ALA A 115 -5.61 2.80 -4.37
N PHE A 116 -6.42 1.80 -4.06
CA PHE A 116 -7.40 1.22 -4.99
C PHE A 116 -8.50 2.23 -5.35
N LEU A 117 -9.05 2.93 -4.36
CA LEU A 117 -10.03 3.98 -4.61
C LEU A 117 -9.38 5.18 -5.32
N LEU A 118 -8.14 5.52 -5.00
CA LEU A 118 -7.40 6.56 -5.72
C LEU A 118 -7.13 6.16 -7.17
N ALA A 119 -6.72 4.93 -7.45
CA ALA A 119 -6.47 4.45 -8.80
C ALA A 119 -7.76 4.43 -9.66
N SER A 120 -8.91 4.09 -9.06
CA SER A 120 -10.21 4.11 -9.76
C SER A 120 -10.64 5.50 -10.23
N THR A 121 -10.04 6.57 -9.69
CA THR A 121 -10.26 7.94 -10.19
C THR A 121 -9.59 8.23 -11.53
N GLY A 122 -8.67 7.37 -12.00
CA GLY A 122 -7.82 7.61 -13.17
C GLY A 122 -6.67 8.60 -12.94
N LEU A 123 -6.58 9.24 -11.79
CA LEU A 123 -5.52 10.24 -11.50
C LEU A 123 -4.11 9.62 -11.42
N LEU A 124 -4.01 8.30 -11.25
CA LEU A 124 -2.74 7.57 -11.20
C LEU A 124 -2.30 7.01 -12.56
N ASN A 125 -3.09 7.12 -13.63
CA ASN A 125 -2.73 6.58 -14.95
C ASN A 125 -1.41 7.20 -15.42
N GLY A 126 -0.46 6.34 -15.82
CA GLY A 126 0.90 6.73 -16.21
C GLY A 126 1.81 7.21 -15.07
N LYS A 127 1.37 7.12 -13.81
CA LYS A 127 2.15 7.51 -12.62
C LYS A 127 2.53 6.31 -11.77
N SER A 128 3.47 6.53 -10.85
CA SER A 128 3.82 5.53 -9.84
C SER A 128 2.98 5.70 -8.58
N CYS A 129 2.65 4.58 -7.93
CA CYS A 129 2.04 4.61 -6.60
C CYS A 129 2.53 3.44 -5.74
N SER A 130 2.29 3.52 -4.44
CA SER A 130 2.48 2.42 -3.49
C SER A 130 1.13 1.98 -2.94
N THR A 131 1.03 0.70 -2.58
CA THR A 131 -0.08 0.13 -1.83
C THR A 131 0.46 -0.93 -0.87
N HIS A 132 -0.38 -1.56 -0.09
CA HIS A 132 0.04 -2.66 0.78
C HIS A 132 0.59 -3.82 -0.07
N TRP A 133 1.79 -4.32 0.23
CA TRP A 133 2.48 -5.36 -0.53
C TRP A 133 1.63 -6.63 -0.76
N MET A 134 0.78 -6.97 0.21
CA MET A 134 -0.10 -8.15 0.12
C MET A 134 -1.11 -8.05 -1.03
N PHE A 135 -1.52 -6.85 -1.40
CA PHE A 135 -2.50 -6.57 -2.46
C PHE A 135 -1.85 -6.16 -3.79
N ALA A 136 -0.51 -6.21 -3.88
CA ALA A 136 0.24 -5.74 -5.05
C ALA A 136 -0.20 -6.42 -6.37
N ASN A 137 -0.44 -7.73 -6.34
CA ASN A 137 -0.84 -8.48 -7.53
C ASN A 137 -2.25 -8.10 -7.98
N GLN A 138 -3.22 -8.01 -7.06
CA GLN A 138 -4.58 -7.58 -7.36
C GLN A 138 -4.59 -6.15 -7.91
N PHE A 139 -3.77 -5.26 -7.31
CA PHE A 139 -3.65 -3.88 -7.79
C PHE A 139 -3.15 -3.81 -9.24
N ARG A 140 -2.11 -4.56 -9.60
CA ARG A 140 -1.58 -4.61 -10.97
C ARG A 140 -2.59 -5.16 -11.98
N GLN A 141 -3.42 -6.11 -11.57
CA GLN A 141 -4.47 -6.69 -12.44
C GLN A 141 -5.58 -5.68 -12.72
N LEU A 142 -6.02 -4.95 -11.69
CA LEU A 142 -7.11 -3.97 -11.82
C LEU A 142 -6.65 -2.66 -12.48
N PHE A 143 -5.40 -2.25 -12.25
CA PHE A 143 -4.89 -0.96 -12.71
C PHE A 143 -3.57 -1.10 -13.48
N PRO A 144 -3.59 -1.74 -14.67
CA PRO A 144 -2.37 -2.02 -15.45
C PRO A 144 -1.67 -0.76 -15.97
N GLU A 145 -2.36 0.40 -16.01
CA GLU A 145 -1.79 1.69 -16.41
C GLU A 145 -1.01 2.40 -15.31
N VAL A 146 -1.05 1.86 -14.08
CA VAL A 146 -0.36 2.44 -12.92
C VAL A 146 0.92 1.65 -12.64
N THR A 147 2.04 2.35 -12.51
CA THR A 147 3.31 1.73 -12.12
C THR A 147 3.33 1.51 -10.61
N LEU A 148 3.20 0.25 -10.17
CA LEU A 148 3.22 -0.06 -8.74
C LEU A 148 4.67 -0.19 -8.21
N ALA A 149 5.05 0.70 -7.28
CA ALA A 149 6.28 0.64 -6.50
C ALA A 149 6.00 -0.09 -5.18
N ASP A 150 5.88 -1.43 -5.24
CA ASP A 150 5.47 -2.28 -4.13
C ASP A 150 6.53 -2.48 -3.04
N ASP A 151 7.76 -2.03 -3.30
CA ASP A 151 8.84 -1.97 -2.31
C ASP A 151 8.83 -0.67 -1.49
N ARG A 152 8.22 0.40 -1.99
CA ARG A 152 8.24 1.72 -1.35
C ARG A 152 7.19 1.86 -0.25
N VAL A 153 7.58 2.55 0.82
CA VAL A 153 6.62 2.98 1.87
C VAL A 153 5.86 4.21 1.42
N ILE A 154 6.53 5.18 0.78
CA ILE A 154 5.92 6.42 0.30
C ILE A 154 6.27 6.63 -1.17
N VAL A 155 5.27 7.06 -1.94
CA VAL A 155 5.44 7.57 -3.30
C VAL A 155 4.77 8.94 -3.38
N ASP A 156 5.53 9.95 -3.84
CA ASP A 156 5.05 11.31 -4.14
C ASP A 156 5.09 11.54 -5.66
N GLN A 157 3.96 11.87 -6.24
CA GLN A 157 3.76 12.11 -7.67
C GLN A 157 2.99 13.42 -7.89
N ASN A 158 3.69 14.56 -7.73
CA ASN A 158 3.14 15.88 -8.07
C ASN A 158 1.79 16.18 -7.37
N GLY A 159 1.74 16.08 -6.05
CA GLY A 159 0.53 16.35 -5.26
C GLY A 159 -0.40 15.16 -5.13
N ILE A 160 0.03 13.97 -5.60
CA ILE A 160 -0.62 12.70 -5.30
C ILE A 160 0.34 11.85 -4.48
N TYR A 161 -0.08 11.45 -3.29
CA TYR A 161 0.72 10.68 -2.35
C TYR A 161 0.10 9.32 -2.13
N SER A 162 0.92 8.30 -1.97
CA SER A 162 0.46 6.96 -1.61
C SER A 162 1.41 6.31 -0.63
N SER A 163 0.89 5.47 0.26
CA SER A 163 1.71 4.69 1.18
C SER A 163 1.41 3.21 1.11
N GLY A 164 2.48 2.41 1.37
CA GLY A 164 2.35 0.98 1.59
C GLY A 164 2.12 0.62 3.06
N GLY A 165 1.89 -0.67 3.33
CA GLY A 165 1.84 -1.25 4.68
C GLY A 165 0.74 -0.72 5.60
N ALA A 166 0.25 -1.58 6.52
CA ALA A 166 -0.89 -1.24 7.38
C ALA A 166 -0.58 -0.12 8.38
N MET A 167 0.66 -0.06 8.90
CA MET A 167 1.11 1.00 9.81
C MET A 167 2.10 1.97 9.13
N ALA A 168 2.56 1.67 7.93
CA ALA A 168 3.53 2.49 7.21
C ALA A 168 2.95 3.84 6.74
N TYR A 169 1.62 3.99 6.68
CA TYR A 169 0.99 5.27 6.36
C TYR A 169 1.28 6.36 7.41
N TRP A 170 1.65 6.00 8.64
CA TRP A 170 2.12 6.97 9.63
C TRP A 170 3.36 7.73 9.14
N ASN A 171 4.23 7.08 8.35
CA ASN A 171 5.38 7.75 7.74
C ASN A 171 4.93 8.73 6.64
N LEU A 172 3.87 8.42 5.89
CA LEU A 172 3.27 9.38 4.97
C LEU A 172 2.66 10.58 5.71
N LEU A 173 1.99 10.35 6.84
CA LEU A 173 1.45 11.44 7.66
C LEU A 173 2.59 12.34 8.19
N LEU A 174 3.69 11.76 8.67
CA LEU A 174 4.88 12.52 9.08
C LEU A 174 5.49 13.32 7.92
N TYR A 175 5.59 12.72 6.74
CA TYR A 175 6.04 13.39 5.53
C TYR A 175 5.17 14.61 5.20
N LEU A 176 3.84 14.48 5.29
CA LEU A 176 2.90 15.57 5.08
C LEU A 176 2.99 16.65 6.16
N VAL A 177 3.22 16.26 7.43
CA VAL A 177 3.50 17.22 8.52
C VAL A 177 4.76 18.02 8.20
N GLU A 178 5.88 17.37 7.81
CA GLU A 178 7.11 18.06 7.41
C GLU A 178 6.87 19.01 6.25
N LYS A 179 6.17 18.56 5.22
CA LYS A 179 5.87 19.33 4.00
C LYS A 179 5.06 20.60 4.30
N TYR A 180 4.07 20.50 5.16
CA TYR A 180 3.15 21.62 5.41
C TYR A 180 3.55 22.48 6.62
N THR A 181 4.51 22.03 7.41
CA THR A 181 5.06 22.79 8.53
C THR A 181 6.57 22.92 8.41
N ASN A 182 7.32 22.08 9.08
CA ASN A 182 8.79 22.01 9.01
C ASN A 182 9.30 20.68 9.58
N LYS A 183 10.62 20.47 9.45
CA LYS A 183 11.29 19.25 9.92
C LYS A 183 11.26 19.10 11.43
N GLU A 184 11.37 20.19 12.19
CA GLU A 184 11.33 20.16 13.65
C GLU A 184 9.99 19.63 14.16
N MET A 185 8.90 20.05 13.53
CA MET A 185 7.56 19.60 13.87
C MET A 185 7.34 18.12 13.53
N ALA A 186 7.84 17.66 12.38
CA ALA A 186 7.81 16.24 12.04
C ALA A 186 8.62 15.37 13.02
N ILE A 187 9.80 15.85 13.46
CA ILE A 187 10.59 15.18 14.49
C ILE A 187 9.84 15.15 15.84
N MET A 188 9.20 16.25 16.23
CA MET A 188 8.39 16.31 17.45
C MET A 188 7.26 15.28 17.39
N ALA A 189 6.51 15.26 16.30
CA ALA A 189 5.43 14.28 16.06
C ALA A 189 5.96 12.84 16.07
N SER A 190 7.09 12.56 15.41
CA SER A 190 7.68 11.22 15.40
C SER A 190 8.04 10.72 16.79
N LYS A 191 8.57 11.58 17.65
CA LYS A 191 8.88 11.26 19.05
C LYS A 191 7.62 11.04 19.88
N PHE A 192 6.62 11.89 19.71
CA PHE A 192 5.34 11.76 20.42
C PHE A 192 4.64 10.45 20.13
N PHE A 193 4.61 10.05 18.85
CA PHE A 193 3.97 8.81 18.39
C PHE A 193 4.89 7.58 18.39
N LEU A 194 6.17 7.71 18.80
CA LEU A 194 7.20 6.65 18.78
C LEU A 194 7.39 6.01 17.39
N LEU A 195 7.38 6.83 16.33
CA LEU A 195 7.46 6.36 14.95
C LEU A 195 8.89 6.28 14.44
N ASN A 196 9.17 5.24 13.65
CA ASN A 196 10.45 5.11 12.95
C ASN A 196 10.42 5.91 11.65
N VAL A 197 11.13 7.05 11.62
CA VAL A 197 11.22 7.94 10.45
C VAL A 197 12.04 7.38 9.30
N ASN A 198 12.82 6.32 9.52
CA ASN A 198 13.71 5.73 8.51
C ASN A 198 13.08 4.54 7.75
N LEU A 199 11.80 4.30 7.92
CA LEU A 199 11.12 3.23 7.22
C LEU A 199 10.82 3.65 5.77
N ASN A 200 11.74 3.34 4.84
CA ASN A 200 11.63 3.72 3.43
C ASN A 200 11.16 2.58 2.52
N SER A 201 11.22 1.33 3.00
CA SER A 201 10.85 0.16 2.23
C SER A 201 9.98 -0.80 3.04
N GLN A 202 8.97 -1.39 2.38
CA GLN A 202 8.17 -2.46 2.94
C GLN A 202 8.68 -3.86 2.54
N SER A 203 9.73 -3.94 1.71
CA SER A 203 10.30 -5.23 1.27
C SER A 203 10.74 -6.17 2.41
N PRO A 204 11.28 -5.69 3.56
CA PRO A 204 11.60 -6.58 4.67
C PRO A 204 10.37 -7.29 5.26
N PHE A 205 9.19 -6.67 5.17
CA PHE A 205 7.93 -7.19 5.72
C PHE A 205 7.10 -7.96 4.69
N SER A 206 7.49 -7.91 3.41
CA SER A 206 6.76 -8.61 2.35
C SER A 206 7.05 -10.11 2.41
N ILE A 207 6.00 -10.93 2.27
CA ILE A 207 6.07 -12.39 2.18
C ILE A 207 5.80 -12.79 0.73
N PHE A 208 6.75 -13.46 0.11
CA PHE A 208 6.58 -13.97 -1.25
C PHE A 208 5.77 -15.26 -1.23
N LYS A 209 4.50 -15.18 -1.65
CA LYS A 209 3.59 -16.36 -1.74
C LYS A 209 3.46 -16.89 -3.18
N GLY A 210 4.15 -16.27 -4.15
CA GLY A 210 3.93 -16.52 -5.57
C GLY A 210 2.56 -16.00 -6.06
N GLN A 211 2.39 -15.98 -7.36
CA GLN A 211 1.10 -15.69 -7.98
C GLN A 211 0.49 -17.04 -8.37
N LYS A 212 -0.64 -17.44 -7.77
CA LYS A 212 -1.28 -18.74 -8.04
C LYS A 212 -2.68 -18.64 -8.65
N ASP A 213 -3.23 -17.42 -8.74
CA ASP A 213 -4.60 -17.18 -9.24
C ASP A 213 -4.65 -16.94 -10.76
N HIS A 214 -3.77 -17.59 -11.54
CA HIS A 214 -3.65 -17.37 -12.98
C HIS A 214 -4.25 -18.49 -13.85
N GLY A 215 -4.76 -19.56 -13.25
CA GLY A 215 -5.45 -20.66 -13.97
C GLY A 215 -4.58 -21.50 -14.92
N ASP A 216 -3.27 -21.26 -15.05
CA ASP A 216 -2.36 -22.08 -15.88
C ASP A 216 -1.83 -23.26 -15.07
N CYS A 217 -2.50 -24.42 -15.15
CA CYS A 217 -2.18 -25.63 -14.38
C CYS A 217 -0.73 -26.07 -14.55
N VAL A 218 -0.17 -25.99 -15.76
CA VAL A 218 1.23 -26.40 -16.04
C VAL A 218 2.22 -25.51 -15.30
N ILE A 219 1.93 -24.20 -15.23
CA ILE A 219 2.78 -23.25 -14.50
C ILE A 219 2.58 -23.42 -12.99
N LEU A 220 1.36 -23.71 -12.52
CA LEU A 220 1.12 -24.02 -11.10
C LEU A 220 1.92 -25.24 -10.64
N GLU A 221 1.98 -26.31 -11.43
CA GLU A 221 2.80 -27.48 -11.14
C GLU A 221 4.30 -27.13 -11.08
N ALA A 222 4.78 -26.31 -12.02
CA ALA A 222 6.16 -25.84 -11.99
C ALA A 222 6.48 -24.96 -10.76
N GLN A 223 5.54 -24.12 -10.32
CA GLN A 223 5.69 -23.33 -9.08
C GLN A 223 5.78 -24.25 -7.86
N VAL A 224 4.91 -25.24 -7.74
CA VAL A 224 4.95 -26.24 -6.66
C VAL A 224 6.27 -26.99 -6.67
N TYR A 225 6.77 -27.39 -7.85
CA TYR A 225 8.08 -28.04 -7.97
C TYR A 225 9.21 -27.15 -7.46
N ILE A 226 9.24 -25.86 -7.85
CA ILE A 226 10.24 -24.90 -7.38
C ILE A 226 10.15 -24.75 -5.85
N GLU A 227 8.95 -24.55 -5.32
CA GLU A 227 8.71 -24.32 -3.89
C GLU A 227 9.07 -25.52 -3.00
N THR A 228 8.99 -26.74 -3.54
CA THR A 228 9.37 -27.96 -2.81
C THR A 228 10.84 -28.34 -2.96
N HIS A 229 11.48 -27.96 -4.08
CA HIS A 229 12.84 -28.39 -4.39
C HIS A 229 13.86 -27.25 -4.41
N TYR A 230 13.50 -26.03 -3.94
CA TYR A 230 14.34 -24.82 -4.04
C TYR A 230 15.75 -24.96 -3.44
N LYS A 231 15.97 -25.91 -2.53
CA LYS A 231 17.29 -26.21 -1.94
C LYS A 231 18.26 -26.81 -2.97
N ASN A 232 17.74 -27.44 -4.00
CA ASN A 232 18.50 -28.09 -5.05
C ASN A 232 18.86 -27.10 -6.17
N LYS A 233 19.81 -27.51 -7.01
CA LYS A 233 20.09 -26.82 -8.27
C LYS A 233 18.96 -27.11 -9.26
N ILE A 234 18.10 -26.14 -9.53
CA ILE A 234 17.01 -26.21 -10.51
C ILE A 234 17.40 -25.36 -11.71
N THR A 235 17.30 -25.91 -12.92
CA THR A 235 17.54 -25.18 -14.17
C THR A 235 16.23 -24.90 -14.90
N VAL A 236 16.20 -23.84 -15.71
CA VAL A 236 15.02 -23.51 -16.53
C VAL A 236 14.74 -24.60 -17.55
N ASP A 237 15.78 -25.25 -18.08
CA ASP A 237 15.65 -26.36 -19.05
C ASP A 237 14.99 -27.59 -18.40
N GLU A 238 15.33 -27.90 -17.16
CA GLU A 238 14.69 -28.97 -16.38
C GLU A 238 13.20 -28.66 -16.15
N LEU A 239 12.87 -27.45 -15.73
CA LEU A 239 11.46 -27.04 -15.55
C LEU A 239 10.66 -27.07 -16.85
N ALA A 240 11.27 -26.67 -17.97
CA ALA A 240 10.65 -26.72 -19.27
C ALA A 240 10.39 -28.18 -19.72
N ALA A 241 11.37 -29.07 -19.50
CA ALA A 241 11.23 -30.50 -19.79
C ALA A 241 10.14 -31.16 -18.95
N LEU A 242 10.09 -30.92 -17.64
CA LEU A 242 9.03 -31.39 -16.73
C LEU A 242 7.64 -30.90 -17.15
N SER A 243 7.58 -29.71 -17.74
CA SER A 243 6.34 -29.12 -18.26
C SER A 243 5.97 -29.56 -19.67
N ASN A 244 6.76 -30.42 -20.32
CA ASN A 244 6.63 -30.81 -21.74
C ASN A 244 6.58 -29.61 -22.70
N LEU A 245 7.35 -28.55 -22.41
CA LEU A 245 7.40 -27.32 -23.20
C LEU A 245 8.82 -27.02 -23.68
N SER A 246 8.95 -26.32 -24.81
CA SER A 246 10.22 -25.71 -25.15
C SER A 246 10.56 -24.61 -24.12
N ARG A 247 11.86 -24.42 -23.83
CA ARG A 247 12.34 -23.39 -22.90
C ARG A 247 11.69 -22.02 -23.17
N ARG A 248 11.69 -21.56 -24.43
CA ARG A 248 11.11 -20.28 -24.83
C ARG A 248 9.62 -20.19 -24.51
N THR A 249 8.86 -21.27 -24.76
CA THR A 249 7.44 -21.31 -24.48
C THR A 249 7.18 -21.30 -22.97
N PHE A 250 7.95 -22.08 -22.21
CA PHE A 250 7.86 -22.15 -20.77
C PHE A 250 8.15 -20.78 -20.12
N GLU A 251 9.30 -20.15 -20.44
CA GLU A 251 9.65 -18.82 -19.90
C GLU A 251 8.59 -17.77 -20.19
N ARG A 252 8.04 -17.74 -21.41
CA ARG A 252 6.97 -16.80 -21.78
C ARG A 252 5.69 -17.04 -20.98
N ARG A 253 5.25 -18.31 -20.86
CA ARG A 253 4.04 -18.66 -20.08
C ARG A 253 4.24 -18.38 -18.60
N PHE A 254 5.39 -18.77 -18.07
CA PHE A 254 5.73 -18.56 -16.66
C PHE A 254 5.74 -17.05 -16.32
N LYS A 255 6.40 -16.22 -17.15
CA LYS A 255 6.42 -14.77 -16.96
C LYS A 255 5.02 -14.15 -17.09
N LYS A 256 4.20 -14.63 -18.05
CA LYS A 256 2.81 -14.16 -18.19
C LYS A 256 1.98 -14.50 -16.95
N ALA A 257 2.11 -15.68 -16.41
CA ALA A 257 1.34 -16.18 -15.28
C ALA A 257 1.80 -15.56 -13.94
N THR A 258 3.12 -15.44 -13.72
CA THR A 258 3.69 -15.07 -12.41
C THR A 258 4.27 -13.67 -12.34
N SER A 259 4.35 -12.96 -13.47
CA SER A 259 5.08 -11.68 -13.62
C SER A 259 6.57 -11.76 -13.28
N ASN A 260 7.12 -12.98 -13.10
CA ASN A 260 8.53 -13.26 -12.84
C ASN A 260 9.07 -14.22 -13.89
N SER A 261 10.35 -14.13 -14.21
CA SER A 261 11.03 -15.25 -14.87
C SER A 261 11.14 -16.45 -13.91
N PRO A 262 11.31 -17.70 -14.42
CA PRO A 262 11.50 -18.86 -13.55
C PRO A 262 12.70 -18.71 -12.57
N ALA A 263 13.79 -18.10 -13.04
CA ALA A 263 14.97 -17.85 -12.22
C ALA A 263 14.70 -16.82 -11.09
N GLU A 264 14.03 -15.71 -11.41
CA GLU A 264 13.61 -14.71 -10.41
C GLU A 264 12.66 -15.32 -9.39
N TYR A 265 11.72 -16.16 -9.83
CA TYR A 265 10.80 -16.86 -8.94
C TYR A 265 11.53 -17.76 -7.96
N LEU A 266 12.46 -18.60 -8.44
CA LEU A 266 13.31 -19.45 -7.60
C LEU A 266 14.11 -18.63 -6.58
N GLN A 267 14.69 -17.50 -7.01
CA GLN A 267 15.43 -16.61 -6.10
C GLN A 267 14.53 -16.05 -5.01
N ARG A 268 13.31 -15.61 -5.36
CA ARG A 268 12.32 -15.10 -4.38
C ARG A 268 11.91 -16.18 -3.38
N VAL A 269 11.68 -17.42 -3.83
CA VAL A 269 11.40 -18.56 -2.93
C VAL A 269 12.56 -18.82 -1.98
N LYS A 270 13.82 -18.83 -2.47
CA LYS A 270 15.02 -19.00 -1.62
C LYS A 270 15.15 -17.87 -0.59
N ILE A 271 14.97 -16.62 -1.00
CA ILE A 271 15.04 -15.46 -0.10
C ILE A 271 13.96 -15.53 0.97
N GLU A 272 12.74 -15.93 0.60
CA GLU A 272 11.64 -16.05 1.55
C GLU A 272 11.92 -17.15 2.59
N ALA A 273 12.44 -18.30 2.14
CA ALA A 273 12.89 -19.35 3.05
C ALA A 273 14.04 -18.88 3.97
N ALA A 274 14.99 -18.10 3.43
CA ALA A 274 16.08 -17.53 4.21
C ALA A 274 15.58 -16.54 5.28
N LYS A 275 14.63 -15.64 4.94
CA LYS A 275 13.99 -14.73 5.91
C LYS A 275 13.38 -15.52 7.07
N SER A 276 12.55 -16.51 6.77
CA SER A 276 11.88 -17.34 7.78
C SER A 276 12.88 -18.03 8.72
N LEU A 277 13.98 -18.54 8.17
CA LEU A 277 15.04 -19.19 8.98
C LEU A 277 15.78 -18.19 9.88
N LEU A 278 16.07 -16.98 9.38
CA LEU A 278 16.72 -15.92 10.16
C LEU A 278 15.79 -15.37 11.25
N GLU A 279 14.51 -15.16 10.94
CA GLU A 279 13.49 -14.69 11.89
C GLU A 279 13.30 -15.68 13.05
N SER A 280 13.54 -16.97 12.83
CA SER A 280 13.53 -17.97 13.91
C SER A 280 14.62 -17.75 14.96
N GLY A 281 15.65 -16.95 14.66
CA GLY A 281 16.76 -16.58 15.54
C GLY A 281 17.70 -17.74 15.93
N ARG A 282 17.57 -18.92 15.29
CA ARG A 282 18.30 -20.14 15.66
C ARG A 282 19.50 -20.45 14.79
N LYS A 283 19.71 -19.70 13.69
CA LYS A 283 20.73 -19.99 12.69
C LYS A 283 21.54 -18.74 12.33
N THR A 284 22.82 -18.96 12.04
CA THR A 284 23.69 -17.93 11.46
C THR A 284 23.42 -17.73 9.98
N VAL A 285 23.84 -16.61 9.42
CA VAL A 285 23.68 -16.31 7.99
C VAL A 285 24.33 -17.39 7.12
N ASN A 286 25.52 -17.91 7.53
CA ASN A 286 26.20 -18.97 6.79
C ASN A 286 25.39 -20.29 6.78
N GLU A 287 24.86 -20.71 7.91
CA GLU A 287 23.99 -21.90 7.99
C GLU A 287 22.74 -21.74 7.12
N VAL A 288 22.13 -20.57 7.15
CA VAL A 288 20.95 -20.29 6.31
C VAL A 288 21.32 -20.32 4.82
N MET A 289 22.47 -19.76 4.44
CA MET A 289 22.94 -19.77 3.06
C MET A 289 23.03 -21.21 2.50
N PHE A 290 23.65 -22.13 3.26
CA PHE A 290 23.72 -23.55 2.87
C PHE A 290 22.35 -24.20 2.81
N GLU A 291 21.49 -23.92 3.77
CA GLU A 291 20.18 -24.57 3.90
C GLU A 291 19.19 -24.17 2.80
N VAL A 292 19.33 -22.97 2.25
CA VAL A 292 18.52 -22.51 1.11
C VAL A 292 19.18 -22.77 -0.25
N GLY A 293 20.33 -23.46 -0.26
CA GLY A 293 20.99 -23.91 -1.49
C GLY A 293 21.77 -22.80 -2.22
N TYR A 294 22.46 -21.93 -1.48
CA TYR A 294 23.51 -21.01 -1.98
C TYR A 294 24.90 -21.54 -1.63
N ALA A 295 25.22 -22.76 -1.94
CA ALA A 295 26.55 -23.35 -1.74
C ALA A 295 27.37 -23.32 -3.03
#